data_b746b50f7017df6b342d617910328175
#
_entry.id   b746b50f7017df6b342d617910328175
#
_cell.length_a   1.000
_cell.length_b   1.000
_cell.length_c   1.000
_cell.angle_alpha   90.00
_cell.angle_beta   90.00
_cell.angle_gamma   90.00
#
_symmetry.space_group_name_H-M   'P 1'
#
loop_
_entity.id
_entity.type
_entity.pdbx_description
1 polymer ?
#
loop_
_entity_poly.entity_id
_entity_poly.type
_entity_poly.pdbx_seq_one_letter_code
_entity_poly.pdbx_strand_id
1 'polypeptide(L)'
;LGDWSSDVCSSDLGVTAFCYWHYWFGNGKRLIPEVFNEVLDSQKPDFPFCLGWANHSWYAKNWNSDGSITQKILMEQTYPGVEDEKMHFNFLLKAFRDERYVKIDGKPLLYIFDPIHLPIEYLQNFKKWTRESGFKDLYLVANITDSRYEKNEFLDKGYDAVSYQRLGRSTRSGVKLEDKIWRRLSKWKDKLKGIIIHRPPFIEDYQKVYHNLITETDRAEDVIPVILPQWDHTPRSGWNGTLLINANPTTFYSHCKEALNIVKDKENPILFLKSWNEWGEGNMMEPDLTYGRGFIEALKRAVDEYELL
;
A
#
# COMPACT_ATOMS: atom_id res chain seq x y z
N LEU A 1 6.14 -26.58 0.22
CA LEU A 1 6.40 -25.19 -0.16
C LEU A 1 7.64 -25.20 -1.03
N GLY A 2 7.46 -24.96 -2.34
CA GLY A 2 8.58 -24.88 -3.27
C GLY A 2 9.53 -23.75 -2.87
N ASP A 3 10.81 -23.97 -3.09
CA ASP A 3 11.85 -22.95 -2.90
C ASP A 3 11.64 -21.83 -3.92
N TRP A 4 11.02 -20.74 -3.47
CA TRP A 4 10.72 -19.55 -4.27
C TRP A 4 11.93 -18.64 -4.43
N SER A 5 13.10 -19.01 -3.89
CA SER A 5 14.18 -18.08 -3.62
C SER A 5 15.24 -17.98 -4.71
N SER A 6 15.31 -18.87 -5.68
CA SER A 6 16.54 -18.96 -6.48
C SER A 6 16.47 -18.49 -7.93
N ASP A 7 15.30 -18.44 -8.58
CA ASP A 7 15.24 -18.24 -10.04
C ASP A 7 14.12 -17.30 -10.54
N VAL A 8 13.62 -16.38 -9.70
CA VAL A 8 12.57 -15.44 -10.15
C VAL A 8 13.22 -14.20 -10.75
N CYS A 9 13.24 -14.12 -12.07
CA CYS A 9 13.56 -12.89 -12.78
C CYS A 9 12.43 -11.86 -12.63
N SER A 10 12.78 -10.57 -12.55
CA SER A 10 11.81 -9.45 -12.57
C SER A 10 10.86 -9.53 -13.76
N SER A 11 11.39 -9.99 -14.92
CA SER A 11 10.64 -10.25 -16.15
C SER A 11 9.49 -11.24 -15.98
N ASP A 12 9.56 -12.14 -14.99
CA ASP A 12 8.55 -13.20 -14.82
C ASP A 12 7.37 -12.77 -13.95
N LEU A 13 7.52 -11.69 -13.17
CA LEU A 13 6.53 -11.23 -12.21
C LEU A 13 5.74 -10.00 -12.65
N GLY A 14 6.24 -9.24 -13.65
CA GLY A 14 5.67 -7.96 -14.04
C GLY A 14 5.82 -6.87 -12.96
N VAL A 15 6.67 -7.08 -11.94
CA VAL A 15 7.04 -6.07 -10.94
C VAL A 15 8.54 -5.83 -11.00
N THR A 16 8.96 -4.60 -10.73
CA THR A 16 10.37 -4.18 -10.82
C THR A 16 11.03 -4.05 -9.45
N ALA A 17 10.25 -4.02 -8.37
CA ALA A 17 10.76 -3.96 -7.00
C ALA A 17 9.70 -4.42 -6.00
N PHE A 18 10.14 -4.87 -4.82
CA PHE A 18 9.27 -5.10 -3.67
C PHE A 18 9.37 -3.95 -2.67
N CYS A 19 8.22 -3.54 -2.10
CA CYS A 19 8.18 -2.64 -0.95
C CYS A 19 7.91 -3.46 0.31
N TYR A 20 8.94 -3.71 1.10
CA TYR A 20 8.80 -4.47 2.35
C TYR A 20 8.26 -3.59 3.46
N TRP A 21 7.28 -4.09 4.21
CA TRP A 21 6.83 -3.43 5.42
C TRP A 21 7.92 -3.48 6.49
N HIS A 22 8.25 -2.31 7.00
CA HIS A 22 9.15 -2.10 8.12
C HIS A 22 8.35 -1.58 9.33
N TYR A 23 8.62 -2.14 10.50
CA TYR A 23 7.90 -1.82 11.74
C TYR A 23 8.90 -1.29 12.77
N TRP A 24 8.76 -0.01 13.10
CA TRP A 24 9.52 0.66 14.15
C TRP A 24 8.54 1.43 15.03
N PHE A 25 8.41 1.02 16.31
CA PHE A 25 7.40 1.53 17.25
C PHE A 25 7.94 2.54 18.26
N GLY A 26 9.20 2.95 18.12
CA GLY A 26 9.93 3.77 19.07
C GLY A 26 10.71 2.96 20.11
N ASN A 27 11.71 3.58 20.74
CA ASN A 27 12.63 2.98 21.70
C ASN A 27 13.31 1.69 21.17
N GLY A 28 13.64 1.68 19.88
CA GLY A 28 14.26 0.53 19.23
C GLY A 28 13.36 -0.70 19.07
N LYS A 29 12.08 -0.60 19.39
CA LYS A 29 11.13 -1.73 19.28
C LYS A 29 10.76 -1.99 17.84
N ARG A 30 10.98 -3.22 17.39
CA ARG A 30 10.65 -3.72 16.05
C ARG A 30 9.76 -4.95 16.15
N LEU A 31 8.90 -5.15 15.17
CA LEU A 31 8.15 -6.38 15.01
C LEU A 31 8.46 -6.98 13.63
N ILE A 32 8.46 -8.31 13.58
CA ILE A 32 8.70 -9.11 12.36
C ILE A 32 9.95 -8.62 11.60
N PRO A 33 11.09 -8.41 12.28
CA PRO A 33 12.29 -7.90 11.62
C PRO A 33 13.02 -8.95 10.78
N GLU A 34 12.72 -10.24 11.00
CA GLU A 34 13.51 -11.38 10.53
C GLU A 34 13.55 -11.43 9.00
N VAL A 35 12.39 -11.31 8.34
CA VAL A 35 12.28 -11.40 6.88
C VAL A 35 13.15 -10.34 6.20
N PHE A 36 13.05 -9.09 6.64
CA PHE A 36 13.80 -8.02 6.04
C PHE A 36 15.30 -8.06 6.40
N ASN A 37 15.62 -8.45 7.65
CA ASN A 37 17.02 -8.66 8.04
C ASN A 37 17.68 -9.74 7.17
N GLU A 38 16.97 -10.85 6.92
CA GLU A 38 17.47 -11.93 6.07
C GLU A 38 17.72 -11.46 4.63
N VAL A 39 16.81 -10.66 4.06
CA VAL A 39 17.01 -10.07 2.72
C VAL A 39 18.29 -9.22 2.66
N LEU A 40 18.57 -8.43 3.70
CA LEU A 40 19.79 -7.62 3.78
C LEU A 40 21.03 -8.48 3.98
N ASP A 41 20.99 -9.42 4.93
CA ASP A 41 22.16 -10.18 5.37
C ASP A 41 22.56 -11.27 4.34
N SER A 42 21.57 -11.95 3.75
CA SER A 42 21.80 -13.00 2.74
C SER A 42 22.06 -12.46 1.34
N GLN A 43 21.75 -11.18 1.09
CA GLN A 43 21.73 -10.58 -0.25
C GLN A 43 20.79 -11.31 -1.23
N LYS A 44 19.76 -11.99 -0.70
CA LYS A 44 18.77 -12.74 -1.50
C LYS A 44 17.33 -12.35 -1.11
N PRO A 45 16.41 -12.35 -2.09
CA PRO A 45 16.65 -12.51 -3.53
C PRO A 45 17.48 -11.35 -4.08
N ASP A 46 18.22 -11.56 -5.16
CA ASP A 46 18.85 -10.50 -5.94
C ASP A 46 17.78 -9.76 -6.75
N PHE A 47 17.01 -8.94 -6.06
CA PHE A 47 15.84 -8.26 -6.61
C PHE A 47 15.71 -6.87 -5.95
N PRO A 48 15.36 -5.82 -6.73
CA PRO A 48 15.23 -4.48 -6.18
C PRO A 48 14.14 -4.39 -5.11
N PHE A 49 14.38 -3.55 -4.10
CA PHE A 49 13.42 -3.33 -3.02
C PHE A 49 13.48 -1.91 -2.45
N CYS A 50 12.40 -1.52 -1.80
CA CYS A 50 12.36 -0.35 -0.91
C CYS A 50 11.64 -0.72 0.40
N LEU A 51 11.55 0.22 1.31
CA LEU A 51 10.85 0.05 2.58
C LEU A 51 9.61 0.93 2.65
N GLY A 52 8.56 0.36 3.24
CA GLY A 52 7.40 1.08 3.71
C GLY A 52 7.36 1.05 5.24
N TRP A 53 7.44 2.20 5.89
CA TRP A 53 7.29 2.25 7.34
C TRP A 53 5.80 2.25 7.72
N ALA A 54 5.35 1.13 8.30
CA ALA A 54 4.00 0.97 8.84
C ALA A 54 3.93 1.58 10.25
N ASN A 55 4.02 2.90 10.32
CA ASN A 55 4.11 3.70 11.53
C ASN A 55 2.75 3.93 12.21
N HIS A 56 2.05 2.86 12.56
CA HIS A 56 0.76 2.92 13.26
C HIS A 56 0.70 1.87 14.38
N SER A 57 -0.08 2.16 15.43
CA SER A 57 -0.28 1.22 16.55
C SER A 57 -1.02 -0.03 16.10
N TRP A 58 -0.64 -1.17 16.67
CA TRP A 58 -1.31 -2.45 16.43
C TRP A 58 -2.37 -2.73 17.48
N TYR A 59 -3.52 -3.20 17.02
CA TYR A 59 -4.68 -3.49 17.84
C TYR A 59 -5.15 -4.93 17.64
N ALA A 60 -5.39 -5.66 18.75
CA ALA A 60 -6.21 -6.86 18.69
C ALA A 60 -7.67 -6.44 18.52
N LYS A 61 -8.34 -7.04 17.55
CA LYS A 61 -9.79 -6.92 17.39
C LYS A 61 -10.44 -8.16 18.00
N ASN A 62 -11.06 -8.00 19.16
CA ASN A 62 -11.85 -9.07 19.78
C ASN A 62 -13.31 -8.89 19.37
N TRP A 63 -13.86 -9.90 18.72
CA TRP A 63 -15.27 -9.97 18.35
C TRP A 63 -16.08 -10.45 19.56
N ASN A 64 -17.04 -9.64 19.98
CA ASN A 64 -17.96 -10.01 21.05
C ASN A 64 -19.16 -10.75 20.46
N SER A 65 -19.87 -11.52 21.28
CA SER A 65 -21.07 -12.28 20.88
C SER A 65 -22.21 -11.41 20.36
N ASP A 66 -22.25 -10.12 20.73
CA ASP A 66 -23.22 -9.12 20.27
C ASP A 66 -22.81 -8.44 18.96
N GLY A 67 -21.70 -8.85 18.33
CA GLY A 67 -21.17 -8.27 17.09
C GLY A 67 -20.38 -6.96 17.31
N SER A 68 -20.20 -6.51 18.54
CA SER A 68 -19.33 -5.37 18.84
C SER A 68 -17.86 -5.79 18.79
N ILE A 69 -16.98 -4.81 18.54
CA ILE A 69 -15.53 -5.03 18.52
C ILE A 69 -14.91 -4.25 19.66
N THR A 70 -14.20 -4.96 20.54
CA THR A 70 -13.29 -4.33 21.49
C THR A 70 -11.89 -4.30 20.90
N GLN A 71 -11.22 -3.15 21.02
CA GLN A 71 -9.84 -3.00 20.57
C GLN A 71 -8.93 -2.94 21.79
N LYS A 72 -7.91 -3.80 21.80
CA LYS A 72 -6.82 -3.75 22.78
C LYS A 72 -5.55 -3.38 22.05
N ILE A 73 -4.82 -2.37 22.52
CA ILE A 73 -3.50 -2.03 22.00
C ILE A 73 -2.56 -3.22 22.27
N LEU A 74 -1.97 -3.75 21.21
CA LEU A 74 -0.94 -4.79 21.25
C LEU A 74 0.45 -4.16 21.25
N MET A 75 0.66 -3.14 20.41
CA MET A 75 1.89 -2.38 20.32
C MET A 75 1.53 -0.93 19.96
N GLU A 76 1.97 0.00 20.76
CA GLU A 76 1.76 1.41 20.54
C GLU A 76 2.87 2.02 19.69
N GLN A 77 2.50 2.79 18.66
CA GLN A 77 3.44 3.63 17.92
C GLN A 77 3.75 4.87 18.74
N THR A 78 5.02 5.10 19.00
CA THR A 78 5.51 6.27 19.72
C THR A 78 6.65 6.95 18.97
N TYR A 79 6.90 8.20 19.27
CA TYR A 79 7.98 9.01 18.70
C TYR A 79 8.76 9.66 19.86
N PRO A 80 9.71 8.91 20.48
CA PRO A 80 10.36 9.31 21.74
C PRO A 80 11.35 10.47 21.59
N GLY A 81 11.65 10.91 20.38
CA GLY A 81 12.55 12.02 20.09
C GLY A 81 13.86 11.58 19.42
N VAL A 82 14.79 12.53 19.32
CA VAL A 82 15.94 12.50 18.39
C VAL A 82 16.87 11.28 18.56
N GLU A 83 17.03 10.75 19.74
CA GLU A 83 17.89 9.58 19.97
C GLU A 83 17.29 8.33 19.32
N ASP A 84 15.99 8.13 19.47
CA ASP A 84 15.29 7.02 18.81
C ASP A 84 15.24 7.22 17.29
N GLU A 85 14.98 8.44 16.84
CA GLU A 85 15.01 8.78 15.42
C GLU A 85 16.37 8.43 14.81
N LYS A 86 17.48 8.71 15.52
CA LYS A 86 18.84 8.39 15.07
C LYS A 86 19.09 6.90 15.03
N MET A 87 18.59 6.14 16.00
CA MET A 87 18.68 4.67 15.99
C MET A 87 17.91 4.10 14.80
N HIS A 88 16.69 4.59 14.56
CA HIS A 88 15.88 4.19 13.43
C HIS A 88 16.57 4.52 12.09
N PHE A 89 17.05 5.75 11.94
CA PHE A 89 17.76 6.16 10.74
C PHE A 89 19.00 5.28 10.48
N ASN A 90 19.81 4.98 11.50
CA ASN A 90 20.99 4.13 11.35
C ASN A 90 20.64 2.71 10.90
N PHE A 91 19.48 2.22 11.29
CA PHE A 91 18.96 0.95 10.78
C PHE A 91 18.59 1.07 9.29
N LEU A 92 17.81 2.09 8.90
CA LEU A 92 17.42 2.33 7.52
C LEU A 92 18.60 2.60 6.60
N LEU A 93 19.64 3.27 7.11
CA LEU A 93 20.85 3.60 6.34
C LEU A 93 21.56 2.37 5.79
N LYS A 94 21.49 1.23 6.50
CA LYS A 94 22.03 -0.05 6.01
C LYS A 94 21.32 -0.49 4.74
N ALA A 95 19.98 -0.36 4.74
CA ALA A 95 19.17 -0.66 3.57
C ALA A 95 19.41 0.33 2.42
N PHE A 96 19.47 1.63 2.70
CA PHE A 96 19.71 2.66 1.69
C PHE A 96 21.03 2.49 0.94
N ARG A 97 22.03 1.89 1.58
CA ARG A 97 23.35 1.60 0.99
C ARG A 97 23.38 0.32 0.17
N ASP A 98 22.39 -0.54 0.29
CA ASP A 98 22.26 -1.73 -0.56
C ASP A 98 22.08 -1.31 -2.03
N GLU A 99 22.81 -1.96 -2.95
CA GLU A 99 22.77 -1.63 -4.37
C GLU A 99 21.37 -1.89 -4.97
N ARG A 100 20.64 -2.88 -4.44
CA ARG A 100 19.28 -3.23 -4.83
C ARG A 100 18.23 -2.22 -4.34
N TYR A 101 18.59 -1.32 -3.40
CA TYR A 101 17.61 -0.38 -2.85
C TYR A 101 17.14 0.62 -3.91
N VAL A 102 15.82 0.74 -4.09
CA VAL A 102 15.22 1.66 -5.06
C VAL A 102 15.57 3.11 -4.73
N LYS A 103 16.10 3.82 -5.71
CA LYS A 103 16.46 5.24 -5.61
C LYS A 103 15.82 6.01 -6.78
N ILE A 104 15.20 7.12 -6.49
CA ILE A 104 14.65 8.05 -7.47
C ILE A 104 15.59 9.27 -7.52
N ASP A 105 16.20 9.52 -8.65
CA ASP A 105 17.20 10.57 -8.84
C ASP A 105 18.33 10.54 -7.79
N GLY A 106 18.77 9.36 -7.39
CA GLY A 106 19.80 9.16 -6.35
C GLY A 106 19.31 9.35 -4.92
N LYS A 107 18.00 9.52 -4.69
CA LYS A 107 17.36 9.60 -3.39
C LYS A 107 16.75 8.25 -3.02
N PRO A 108 17.12 7.58 -1.92
CA PRO A 108 16.44 6.37 -1.46
C PRO A 108 14.94 6.61 -1.25
N LEU A 109 14.09 5.68 -1.71
CA LEU A 109 12.65 5.78 -1.56
C LEU A 109 12.20 5.21 -0.22
N LEU A 110 11.45 5.99 0.57
CA LEU A 110 10.81 5.53 1.81
C LEU A 110 9.32 5.87 1.78
N TYR A 111 8.48 4.84 1.85
CA TYR A 111 7.03 4.99 1.93
C TYR A 111 6.57 5.12 3.38
N ILE A 112 5.75 6.11 3.70
CA ILE A 112 5.21 6.37 5.05
C ILE A 112 3.71 6.05 5.07
N PHE A 113 3.33 5.06 5.89
CA PHE A 113 1.95 4.58 5.95
C PHE A 113 1.00 5.56 6.63
N ASP A 114 1.41 6.15 7.76
CA ASP A 114 0.65 7.17 8.48
C ASP A 114 1.42 8.50 8.53
N PRO A 115 1.33 9.31 7.46
CA PRO A 115 2.04 10.59 7.39
C PRO A 115 1.36 11.68 8.22
N ILE A 116 0.13 11.44 8.71
CA ILE A 116 -0.65 12.42 9.46
C ILE A 116 -0.10 12.59 10.87
N HIS A 117 0.21 11.47 11.52
CA HIS A 117 0.66 11.45 12.92
C HIS A 117 2.19 11.44 13.07
N LEU A 118 2.93 11.43 11.96
CA LEU A 118 4.39 11.49 11.99
C LEU A 118 4.85 12.93 12.27
N PRO A 119 5.65 13.17 13.34
CA PRO A 119 6.20 14.50 13.62
C PRO A 119 7.05 15.03 12.47
N ILE A 120 6.92 16.32 12.16
CA ILE A 120 7.64 16.93 11.04
C ILE A 120 9.15 16.94 11.28
N GLU A 121 9.58 17.06 12.51
CA GLU A 121 10.99 17.01 12.93
C GLU A 121 11.63 15.68 12.55
N TYR A 122 10.86 14.58 12.64
CA TYR A 122 11.30 13.24 12.24
C TYR A 122 11.69 13.20 10.76
N LEU A 123 10.85 13.76 9.90
CA LEU A 123 11.10 13.85 8.46
C LEU A 123 12.32 14.73 8.15
N GLN A 124 12.40 15.90 8.81
CA GLN A 124 13.50 16.84 8.63
C GLN A 124 14.85 16.23 9.03
N ASN A 125 14.88 15.52 10.17
CA ASN A 125 16.05 14.81 10.64
C ASN A 125 16.46 13.69 9.68
N PHE A 126 15.50 12.92 9.18
CA PHE A 126 15.78 11.86 8.21
C PHE A 126 16.37 12.41 6.90
N LYS A 127 15.78 13.44 6.33
CA LYS A 127 16.33 14.11 5.13
C LYS A 127 17.73 14.67 5.40
N LYS A 128 17.92 15.34 6.52
CA LYS A 128 19.23 15.88 6.92
C LYS A 128 20.30 14.78 6.98
N TRP A 129 20.05 13.71 7.74
CA TRP A 129 21.01 12.63 7.92
C TRP A 129 21.25 11.82 6.65
N THR A 130 20.25 11.71 5.77
CA THR A 130 20.44 11.09 4.46
C THR A 130 21.43 11.87 3.62
N ARG A 131 21.32 13.20 3.57
CA ARG A 131 22.30 14.06 2.89
C ARG A 131 23.69 13.98 3.53
N GLU A 132 23.77 14.02 4.85
CA GLU A 132 25.02 13.85 5.59
C GLU A 132 25.68 12.48 5.36
N SER A 133 24.89 11.47 4.99
CA SER A 133 25.36 10.11 4.67
C SER A 133 25.81 9.92 3.21
N GLY A 134 25.80 11.00 2.41
CA GLY A 134 26.32 11.02 1.04
C GLY A 134 25.26 10.84 -0.06
N PHE A 135 23.99 10.74 0.27
CA PHE A 135 22.90 10.73 -0.71
C PHE A 135 22.47 12.15 -1.09
N LYS A 136 21.85 12.31 -2.26
CA LYS A 136 21.31 13.60 -2.71
C LYS A 136 20.24 14.15 -1.77
N ASP A 137 19.30 13.30 -1.35
CA ASP A 137 18.26 13.52 -0.34
C ASP A 137 17.54 12.19 -0.07
N LEU A 138 16.43 12.21 0.68
CA LEU A 138 15.51 11.10 0.88
C LEU A 138 14.23 11.35 0.07
N TYR A 139 13.80 10.38 -0.75
CA TYR A 139 12.53 10.45 -1.49
C TYR A 139 11.40 9.89 -0.61
N LEU A 140 10.56 10.77 -0.09
CA LEU A 140 9.49 10.42 0.84
C LEU A 140 8.14 10.36 0.13
N VAL A 141 7.43 9.25 0.31
CA VAL A 141 6.07 9.06 -0.22
C VAL A 141 5.07 9.00 0.92
N ALA A 142 4.09 9.92 0.93
CA ALA A 142 3.00 9.94 1.90
C ALA A 142 1.82 9.09 1.43
N ASN A 143 1.37 8.14 2.26
CA ASN A 143 0.14 7.39 2.01
C ASN A 143 -1.09 8.15 2.48
N ILE A 144 -2.01 8.45 1.59
CA ILE A 144 -3.25 9.16 1.90
C ILE A 144 -4.44 8.22 1.80
N THR A 145 -5.00 7.84 2.94
CA THR A 145 -6.20 6.99 3.04
C THR A 145 -7.47 7.80 3.30
N ASP A 146 -7.33 8.96 3.92
CA ASP A 146 -8.44 9.84 4.31
C ASP A 146 -8.67 10.93 3.26
N SER A 147 -9.91 11.00 2.79
CA SER A 147 -10.34 11.95 1.74
C SER A 147 -10.40 13.42 2.17
N ARG A 148 -10.19 13.70 3.42
CA ARG A 148 -10.14 15.07 3.96
C ARG A 148 -8.82 15.76 3.66
N TYR A 149 -7.76 14.98 3.40
CA TYR A 149 -6.42 15.51 3.17
C TYR A 149 -6.12 15.62 1.67
N GLU A 150 -5.49 16.72 1.30
CA GLU A 150 -5.03 17.01 -0.04
C GLU A 150 -3.50 16.86 -0.15
N LYS A 151 -3.00 16.59 -1.35
CA LYS A 151 -1.57 16.32 -1.56
C LYS A 151 -0.65 17.44 -1.06
N ASN A 152 -1.06 18.70 -1.25
CA ASN A 152 -0.23 19.85 -0.90
C ASN A 152 0.06 19.92 0.60
N GLU A 153 -0.84 19.43 1.46
CA GLU A 153 -0.61 19.36 2.90
C GLU A 153 0.62 18.50 3.27
N PHE A 154 0.95 17.51 2.44
CA PHE A 154 2.10 16.64 2.64
C PHE A 154 3.33 17.14 1.88
N LEU A 155 3.16 17.63 0.67
CA LEU A 155 4.26 18.21 -0.11
C LEU A 155 4.89 19.41 0.64
N ASP A 156 4.05 20.28 1.23
CA ASP A 156 4.49 21.42 2.04
C ASP A 156 5.25 20.99 3.33
N LYS A 157 4.99 19.78 3.82
CA LYS A 157 5.75 19.16 4.93
C LYS A 157 7.08 18.55 4.50
N GLY A 158 7.36 18.50 3.19
CA GLY A 158 8.62 17.98 2.65
C GLY A 158 8.57 16.55 2.11
N TYR A 159 7.37 15.98 1.89
CA TYR A 159 7.23 14.77 1.10
C TYR A 159 7.49 15.09 -0.38
N ASP A 160 8.08 14.13 -1.12
CA ASP A 160 8.38 14.28 -2.53
C ASP A 160 7.19 13.82 -3.40
N ALA A 161 6.37 12.90 -2.89
CA ALA A 161 5.17 12.43 -3.56
C ALA A 161 4.11 11.95 -2.57
N VAL A 162 2.89 11.77 -3.07
CA VAL A 162 1.78 11.17 -2.34
C VAL A 162 1.24 9.94 -3.07
N SER A 163 0.66 9.02 -2.32
CA SER A 163 -0.01 7.84 -2.86
C SER A 163 -1.42 7.74 -2.26
N TYR A 164 -2.45 7.79 -3.11
CA TYR A 164 -3.83 7.73 -2.66
C TYR A 164 -4.36 6.31 -2.63
N GLN A 165 -4.75 5.83 -1.44
CA GLN A 165 -5.52 4.60 -1.32
C GLN A 165 -7.02 4.89 -1.40
N ARG A 166 -7.58 4.80 -2.61
CA ARG A 166 -8.96 5.25 -2.88
C ARG A 166 -10.05 4.20 -2.67
N LEU A 167 -9.74 3.00 -2.18
CA LEU A 167 -10.75 1.94 -2.04
C LEU A 167 -11.99 2.39 -1.27
N GLY A 168 -11.83 3.15 -0.18
CA GLY A 168 -12.94 3.76 0.55
C GLY A 168 -13.59 4.95 -0.16
N ARG A 169 -12.92 5.57 -1.13
CA ARG A 169 -13.41 6.71 -1.92
C ARG A 169 -14.11 6.26 -3.19
N SER A 170 -13.64 5.21 -3.86
CA SER A 170 -14.17 4.71 -5.12
C SER A 170 -15.66 4.39 -5.04
N THR A 171 -16.11 4.04 -3.84
CA THR A 171 -17.54 3.83 -3.52
C THR A 171 -18.31 5.14 -3.27
N ARG A 172 -17.65 6.32 -3.21
CA ARG A 172 -18.25 7.60 -2.79
C ARG A 172 -18.12 8.75 -3.78
N SER A 173 -17.25 8.65 -4.80
CA SER A 173 -16.99 9.75 -5.74
C SER A 173 -18.11 9.89 -6.79
N GLY A 174 -18.55 11.12 -7.04
CA GLY A 174 -19.52 11.44 -8.10
C GLY A 174 -21.00 11.44 -7.68
N VAL A 175 -21.33 11.29 -6.40
CA VAL A 175 -22.71 11.13 -5.94
C VAL A 175 -23.30 12.48 -5.51
N LYS A 176 -24.42 12.88 -6.14
CA LYS A 176 -25.26 14.04 -5.72
C LYS A 176 -25.71 13.86 -4.27
N LEU A 177 -26.01 14.98 -3.58
CA LEU A 177 -26.41 14.97 -2.16
C LEU A 177 -27.58 14.03 -1.87
N GLU A 178 -28.56 13.99 -2.78
CA GLU A 178 -29.74 13.10 -2.72
C GLU A 178 -29.32 11.63 -2.75
N ASP A 179 -28.38 11.27 -3.66
CA ASP A 179 -27.83 9.92 -3.75
C ASP A 179 -26.98 9.55 -2.53
N LYS A 180 -26.32 10.52 -1.87
CA LYS A 180 -25.61 10.27 -0.61
C LYS A 180 -26.56 9.86 0.51
N ILE A 181 -27.72 10.47 0.59
CA ILE A 181 -28.77 10.15 1.58
C ILE A 181 -29.33 8.75 1.28
N TRP A 182 -29.71 8.49 0.02
CA TRP A 182 -30.22 7.19 -0.40
C TRP A 182 -29.19 6.06 -0.24
N ARG A 183 -27.92 6.30 -0.56
CA ARG A 183 -26.83 5.36 -0.30
C ARG A 183 -26.62 5.11 1.19
N ARG A 184 -26.78 6.13 2.05
CA ARG A 184 -26.66 5.96 3.50
C ARG A 184 -27.81 5.11 4.05
N LEU A 185 -29.03 5.31 3.56
CA LEU A 185 -30.20 4.52 3.91
C LEU A 185 -30.11 3.09 3.35
N SER A 186 -29.67 2.91 2.11
CA SER A 186 -29.49 1.58 1.52
C SER A 186 -28.38 0.80 2.25
N LYS A 187 -27.24 1.44 2.55
CA LYS A 187 -26.17 0.82 3.35
C LYS A 187 -26.65 0.41 4.76
N TRP A 188 -27.53 1.19 5.36
CA TRP A 188 -28.12 0.82 6.64
C TRP A 188 -29.05 -0.40 6.50
N LYS A 189 -29.88 -0.46 5.47
CA LYS A 189 -30.69 -1.64 5.13
C LYS A 189 -29.80 -2.85 4.79
N ASP A 190 -28.74 -2.66 4.02
CA ASP A 190 -27.82 -3.72 3.63
C ASP A 190 -27.03 -4.23 4.84
N LYS A 191 -26.66 -3.34 5.76
CA LYS A 191 -26.04 -3.70 7.04
C LYS A 191 -26.98 -4.56 7.89
N LEU A 192 -28.26 -4.17 8.01
CA LEU A 192 -29.26 -4.97 8.73
C LEU A 192 -29.47 -6.34 8.06
N LYS A 193 -29.59 -6.37 6.73
CA LYS A 193 -29.67 -7.63 5.98
C LYS A 193 -28.43 -8.49 6.18
N GLY A 194 -27.24 -7.87 6.15
CA GLY A 194 -25.96 -8.56 6.40
C GLY A 194 -25.93 -9.23 7.76
N ILE A 195 -26.44 -8.55 8.80
CA ILE A 195 -26.54 -9.11 10.16
C ILE A 195 -27.52 -10.30 10.18
N ILE A 196 -28.68 -10.16 9.54
CA ILE A 196 -29.72 -11.20 9.55
C ILE A 196 -29.29 -12.44 8.75
N ILE A 197 -28.63 -12.25 7.60
CA ILE A 197 -28.28 -13.32 6.67
C ILE A 197 -26.80 -13.72 6.70
N HIS A 198 -26.07 -13.23 7.71
CA HIS A 198 -24.65 -13.54 7.93
C HIS A 198 -23.75 -13.37 6.70
N ARG A 199 -23.90 -12.27 5.97
CA ARG A 199 -23.06 -11.89 4.81
C ARG A 199 -22.54 -10.47 4.96
N PRO A 200 -21.41 -10.10 4.31
CA PRO A 200 -20.92 -8.73 4.32
C PRO A 200 -21.96 -7.78 3.67
N PRO A 201 -22.21 -6.62 4.28
CA PRO A 201 -23.17 -5.66 3.76
C PRO A 201 -22.62 -4.83 2.59
N PHE A 202 -21.30 -4.74 2.45
CA PHE A 202 -20.65 -3.92 1.43
C PHE A 202 -20.05 -4.82 0.35
N ILE A 203 -20.88 -5.14 -0.65
CA ILE A 203 -20.48 -5.91 -1.83
C ILE A 203 -20.47 -4.96 -3.01
N GLU A 204 -19.34 -4.81 -3.65
CA GLU A 204 -19.16 -3.93 -4.81
C GLU A 204 -18.58 -4.73 -5.98
N ASP A 205 -18.93 -4.36 -7.19
CA ASP A 205 -18.38 -4.98 -8.38
C ASP A 205 -17.01 -4.38 -8.71
N TYR A 206 -16.00 -5.23 -8.80
CA TYR A 206 -14.62 -4.79 -9.06
C TYR A 206 -14.52 -3.97 -10.34
N GLN A 207 -15.20 -4.38 -11.40
CA GLN A 207 -15.18 -3.70 -12.68
C GLN A 207 -15.71 -2.25 -12.61
N LYS A 208 -16.66 -1.99 -11.68
CA LYS A 208 -17.17 -0.63 -11.45
C LYS A 208 -16.26 0.18 -10.51
N VAL A 209 -15.52 -0.50 -9.65
CA VAL A 209 -14.69 0.13 -8.60
C VAL A 209 -13.35 0.56 -9.15
N TYR A 210 -12.67 -0.27 -9.96
CA TYR A 210 -11.30 0.01 -10.34
C TYR A 210 -11.15 1.30 -11.16
N HIS A 211 -12.13 1.66 -12.00
CA HIS A 211 -12.14 2.95 -12.72
C HIS A 211 -12.13 4.20 -11.81
N ASN A 212 -12.49 4.02 -10.53
CA ASN A 212 -12.44 5.09 -9.55
C ASN A 212 -11.18 5.04 -8.67
N LEU A 213 -10.38 4.00 -8.80
CA LEU A 213 -9.10 3.89 -8.07
C LEU A 213 -8.01 4.75 -8.72
N ILE A 214 -8.07 4.88 -10.04
CA ILE A 214 -7.17 5.72 -10.84
C ILE A 214 -7.97 6.93 -11.34
N THR A 215 -7.39 8.11 -11.26
CA THR A 215 -8.04 9.38 -11.64
C THR A 215 -7.07 10.28 -12.39
N GLU A 216 -7.56 11.32 -13.06
CA GLU A 216 -6.71 12.28 -13.75
C GLU A 216 -5.69 12.99 -12.84
N THR A 217 -5.97 13.08 -11.52
CA THR A 217 -4.99 13.63 -10.56
C THR A 217 -3.72 12.78 -10.47
N ASP A 218 -3.79 11.50 -10.82
CA ASP A 218 -2.65 10.59 -10.80
C ASP A 218 -1.65 10.82 -11.93
N ARG A 219 -1.97 11.71 -12.90
CA ARG A 219 -1.02 12.17 -13.93
C ARG A 219 0.05 13.12 -13.40
N ALA A 220 -0.19 13.75 -12.25
CA ALA A 220 0.81 14.64 -11.65
C ALA A 220 2.05 13.84 -11.24
N GLU A 221 3.26 14.43 -11.44
CA GLU A 221 4.54 13.79 -11.10
C GLU A 221 4.62 13.36 -9.64
N ASP A 222 4.08 14.20 -8.76
CA ASP A 222 4.07 14.04 -7.32
C ASP A 222 2.92 13.14 -6.78
N VAL A 223 2.23 12.39 -7.66
CA VAL A 223 1.18 11.44 -7.27
C VAL A 223 1.49 10.06 -7.81
N ILE A 224 1.65 9.09 -6.94
CA ILE A 224 1.91 7.69 -7.30
C ILE A 224 0.60 6.90 -7.19
N PRO A 225 0.03 6.42 -8.32
CA PRO A 225 -1.18 5.63 -8.31
C PRO A 225 -0.97 4.25 -7.68
N VAL A 226 -2.08 3.67 -7.19
CA VAL A 226 -2.10 2.33 -6.59
C VAL A 226 -3.09 1.45 -7.34
N ILE A 227 -2.63 0.31 -7.82
CA ILE A 227 -3.49 -0.74 -8.36
C ILE A 227 -3.78 -1.81 -7.31
N LEU A 228 -4.90 -2.50 -7.48
CA LEU A 228 -5.43 -3.47 -6.54
C LEU A 228 -5.93 -4.70 -7.31
N PRO A 229 -5.38 -5.93 -7.10
CA PRO A 229 -5.81 -7.10 -7.86
C PRO A 229 -7.21 -7.57 -7.47
N GLN A 230 -7.49 -7.61 -6.18
CA GLN A 230 -8.75 -8.05 -5.59
C GLN A 230 -8.87 -7.55 -4.15
N TRP A 231 -10.04 -7.71 -3.52
CA TRP A 231 -10.24 -7.28 -2.14
C TRP A 231 -11.37 -8.05 -1.47
N ASP A 232 -11.04 -8.72 -0.38
CA ASP A 232 -12.01 -9.30 0.56
C ASP A 232 -11.59 -9.05 2.01
N HIS A 233 -12.12 -8.01 2.61
CA HIS A 233 -11.79 -7.65 3.99
C HIS A 233 -12.66 -8.38 5.03
N THR A 234 -13.50 -9.33 4.61
CA THR A 234 -14.39 -10.06 5.51
C THR A 234 -13.65 -10.91 6.54
N PRO A 235 -12.48 -11.53 6.24
CA PRO A 235 -11.73 -12.27 7.26
C PRO A 235 -11.29 -11.42 8.45
N ARG A 236 -11.01 -10.12 8.22
CA ARG A 236 -10.59 -9.17 9.27
C ARG A 236 -11.71 -8.38 9.90
N SER A 237 -12.81 -8.17 9.20
CA SER A 237 -13.87 -7.24 9.62
C SER A 237 -15.25 -7.86 9.67
N GLY A 238 -15.38 -9.15 9.38
CA GLY A 238 -16.65 -9.87 9.40
C GLY A 238 -17.73 -9.12 8.61
N TRP A 239 -18.85 -8.86 9.24
CA TRP A 239 -20.00 -8.19 8.60
C TRP A 239 -19.77 -6.70 8.28
N ASN A 240 -18.70 -6.08 8.80
CA ASN A 240 -18.29 -4.73 8.44
C ASN A 240 -17.25 -4.71 7.30
N GLY A 241 -16.90 -5.89 6.76
CA GLY A 241 -15.98 -6.02 5.64
C GLY A 241 -16.59 -5.55 4.32
N THR A 242 -15.72 -5.10 3.43
CA THR A 242 -16.04 -4.85 2.02
C THR A 242 -15.51 -6.01 1.19
N LEU A 243 -16.34 -6.49 0.27
CA LEU A 243 -16.00 -7.54 -0.69
C LEU A 243 -16.12 -6.97 -2.11
N LEU A 244 -15.08 -7.07 -2.90
CA LEU A 244 -15.12 -6.82 -4.34
C LEU A 244 -15.37 -8.14 -5.07
N ILE A 245 -16.54 -8.27 -5.68
CA ILE A 245 -16.90 -9.42 -6.53
C ILE A 245 -16.44 -9.18 -7.97
N ASN A 246 -16.34 -10.27 -8.75
CA ASN A 246 -15.92 -10.24 -10.16
C ASN A 246 -14.48 -9.76 -10.39
N ALA A 247 -13.64 -9.71 -9.34
CA ALA A 247 -12.21 -9.56 -9.49
C ALA A 247 -11.64 -10.85 -10.13
N ASN A 248 -10.95 -10.71 -11.25
CA ASN A 248 -10.33 -11.81 -11.98
C ASN A 248 -9.16 -11.28 -12.84
N PRO A 249 -8.29 -12.14 -13.38
CA PRO A 249 -7.14 -11.71 -14.17
C PRO A 249 -7.47 -10.78 -15.35
N THR A 250 -8.61 -10.98 -16.01
CA THR A 250 -9.01 -10.14 -17.16
C THR A 250 -9.39 -8.72 -16.73
N THR A 251 -10.18 -8.59 -15.68
CA THR A 251 -10.56 -7.27 -15.14
C THR A 251 -9.37 -6.57 -14.52
N PHE A 252 -8.46 -7.30 -13.87
CA PHE A 252 -7.22 -6.75 -13.34
C PHE A 252 -6.26 -6.29 -14.45
N TYR A 253 -6.13 -7.04 -15.54
CA TYR A 253 -5.37 -6.60 -16.71
C TYR A 253 -5.86 -5.24 -17.23
N SER A 254 -7.18 -5.05 -17.33
CA SER A 254 -7.75 -3.77 -17.75
C SER A 254 -7.41 -2.63 -16.79
N HIS A 255 -7.44 -2.90 -15.48
CA HIS A 255 -7.02 -1.95 -14.45
C HIS A 255 -5.52 -1.59 -14.57
N CYS A 256 -4.66 -2.58 -14.78
CA CYS A 256 -3.23 -2.34 -15.01
C CYS A 256 -2.99 -1.44 -16.23
N LYS A 257 -3.66 -1.69 -17.34
CA LYS A 257 -3.53 -0.87 -18.55
C LYS A 257 -3.98 0.58 -18.34
N GLU A 258 -5.07 0.79 -17.60
CA GLU A 258 -5.54 2.13 -17.25
C GLU A 258 -4.49 2.87 -16.40
N ALA A 259 -3.94 2.21 -15.39
CA ALA A 259 -2.92 2.78 -14.52
C ALA A 259 -1.60 3.07 -15.26
N LEU A 260 -1.13 2.15 -16.11
CA LEU A 260 0.08 2.34 -16.91
C LEU A 260 -0.08 3.52 -17.89
N ASN A 261 -1.26 3.67 -18.52
CA ASN A 261 -1.55 4.82 -19.39
C ASN A 261 -1.55 6.16 -18.63
N ILE A 262 -1.86 6.17 -17.34
CA ILE A 262 -1.78 7.38 -16.51
C ILE A 262 -0.34 7.77 -16.20
N VAL A 263 0.57 6.81 -16.00
CA VAL A 263 1.96 7.10 -15.62
C VAL A 263 2.93 7.22 -16.80
N LYS A 264 2.53 6.85 -18.01
CA LYS A 264 3.42 6.73 -19.18
C LYS A 264 4.19 8.00 -19.57
N ASP A 265 3.59 9.17 -19.32
CA ASP A 265 4.15 10.46 -19.70
C ASP A 265 4.92 11.11 -18.54
N LYS A 266 5.08 10.43 -17.40
CA LYS A 266 5.84 10.92 -16.25
C LYS A 266 7.34 10.75 -16.43
N GLU A 267 8.11 11.66 -15.85
CA GLU A 267 9.56 11.53 -15.75
C GLU A 267 9.95 10.30 -14.90
N ASN A 268 9.20 10.05 -13.82
CA ASN A 268 9.36 8.89 -12.96
C ASN A 268 8.05 8.07 -12.93
N PRO A 269 7.86 7.12 -13.87
CA PRO A 269 6.63 6.35 -14.01
C PRO A 269 6.49 5.27 -12.93
N ILE A 270 6.24 5.69 -11.70
CA ILE A 270 6.08 4.79 -10.54
C ILE A 270 4.60 4.42 -10.37
N LEU A 271 4.37 3.12 -10.12
CA LEU A 271 3.06 2.55 -9.81
C LEU A 271 3.20 1.60 -8.63
N PHE A 272 2.39 1.75 -7.59
CA PHE A 272 2.33 0.79 -6.50
C PHE A 272 1.26 -0.27 -6.74
N LEU A 273 1.60 -1.50 -6.44
CA LEU A 273 0.66 -2.62 -6.38
C LEU A 273 0.40 -2.97 -4.90
N LYS A 274 -0.84 -2.82 -4.49
CA LYS A 274 -1.30 -3.28 -3.18
C LYS A 274 -2.17 -4.51 -3.39
N SER A 275 -1.71 -5.69 -2.99
CA SER A 275 -0.42 -6.05 -2.46
C SER A 275 0.04 -7.39 -3.02
N TRP A 276 1.28 -7.79 -2.71
CA TRP A 276 1.79 -9.08 -3.16
C TRP A 276 1.17 -10.25 -2.40
N ASN A 277 1.11 -10.18 -1.06
CA ASN A 277 0.78 -11.30 -0.17
C ASN A 277 -0.15 -10.94 1.00
N GLU A 278 -1.07 -9.99 0.84
CA GLU A 278 -2.02 -9.64 1.91
C GLU A 278 -3.25 -10.56 1.90
N TRP A 279 -3.02 -11.84 2.22
CA TRP A 279 -4.06 -12.87 2.27
C TRP A 279 -5.18 -12.55 3.26
N GLY A 280 -4.85 -11.89 4.39
CA GLY A 280 -5.82 -11.52 5.41
C GLY A 280 -6.85 -10.47 4.98
N GLU A 281 -6.61 -9.80 3.85
CA GLU A 281 -7.54 -8.85 3.23
C GLU A 281 -8.03 -9.34 1.86
N GLY A 282 -7.79 -10.63 1.52
CA GLY A 282 -8.09 -11.17 0.22
C GLY A 282 -7.50 -10.32 -0.92
N ASN A 283 -6.30 -9.81 -0.69
CA ASN A 283 -5.64 -8.83 -1.55
C ASN A 283 -4.21 -9.30 -1.83
N MET A 284 -4.08 -10.26 -2.73
CA MET A 284 -2.80 -10.91 -3.02
C MET A 284 -2.62 -11.10 -4.52
N MET A 285 -1.35 -11.13 -4.92
CA MET A 285 -0.87 -11.49 -6.26
C MET A 285 -0.29 -12.90 -6.29
N GLU A 286 0.12 -13.42 -5.13
CA GLU A 286 0.62 -14.79 -5.02
C GLU A 286 -0.37 -15.79 -5.63
N PRO A 287 0.13 -16.88 -6.25
CA PRO A 287 -0.72 -17.88 -6.85
C PRO A 287 -1.78 -18.43 -5.89
N ASP A 288 -3.02 -18.46 -6.33
CA ASP A 288 -4.15 -18.98 -5.59
C ASP A 288 -4.78 -20.22 -6.24
N LEU A 289 -5.68 -20.88 -5.51
CA LEU A 289 -6.33 -22.11 -6.00
C LEU A 289 -7.38 -21.86 -7.11
N THR A 290 -7.81 -20.60 -7.29
CA THR A 290 -8.85 -20.24 -8.27
C THR A 290 -8.24 -19.88 -9.63
N TYR A 291 -7.23 -19.03 -9.61
CA TYR A 291 -6.64 -18.45 -10.81
C TYR A 291 -5.16 -18.86 -11.04
N GLY A 292 -4.58 -19.65 -10.12
CA GLY A 292 -3.15 -19.97 -10.21
C GLY A 292 -2.30 -18.71 -10.29
N ARG A 293 -1.49 -18.58 -11.33
CA ARG A 293 -0.64 -17.38 -11.61
C ARG A 293 -1.37 -16.29 -12.41
N GLY A 294 -2.66 -16.40 -12.66
CA GLY A 294 -3.38 -15.55 -13.60
C GLY A 294 -3.27 -14.05 -13.33
N PHE A 295 -3.23 -13.60 -12.07
CA PHE A 295 -3.03 -12.18 -11.74
C PHE A 295 -1.60 -11.70 -12.06
N ILE A 296 -0.59 -12.53 -11.82
CA ILE A 296 0.81 -12.25 -12.18
C ILE A 296 0.95 -12.13 -13.70
N GLU A 297 0.39 -13.09 -14.43
CA GLU A 297 0.40 -13.12 -15.89
C GLU A 297 -0.33 -11.92 -16.51
N ALA A 298 -1.44 -11.49 -15.88
CA ALA A 298 -2.19 -10.31 -16.29
C ALA A 298 -1.38 -9.03 -16.12
N LEU A 299 -0.68 -8.87 -14.97
CA LEU A 299 0.20 -7.73 -14.72
C LEU A 299 1.37 -7.73 -15.71
N LYS A 300 2.07 -8.87 -15.81
CA LYS A 300 3.21 -9.03 -16.73
C LYS A 300 2.82 -8.64 -18.16
N ARG A 301 1.73 -9.21 -18.66
CA ARG A 301 1.23 -8.88 -19.99
C ARG A 301 0.96 -7.39 -20.17
N ALA A 302 0.37 -6.72 -19.18
CA ALA A 302 0.10 -5.29 -19.26
C ALA A 302 1.39 -4.46 -19.30
N VAL A 303 2.42 -4.86 -18.54
CA VAL A 303 3.74 -4.22 -18.52
C VAL A 303 4.49 -4.46 -19.84
N ASP A 304 4.54 -5.71 -20.33
CA ASP A 304 5.19 -6.06 -21.59
C ASP A 304 4.58 -5.25 -22.77
N GLU A 305 3.25 -5.11 -22.82
CA GLU A 305 2.58 -4.29 -23.83
C GLU A 305 2.88 -2.79 -23.68
N TYR A 306 3.11 -2.31 -22.46
CA TYR A 306 3.49 -0.92 -22.21
C TYR A 306 4.93 -0.62 -22.64
N GLU A 307 5.87 -1.52 -22.42
CA GLU A 307 7.29 -1.35 -22.83
C GLU A 307 7.49 -1.38 -24.35
N LEU A 308 6.51 -1.88 -25.10
CA LEU A 308 6.54 -1.91 -26.58
C LEU A 308 5.99 -0.62 -27.23
N LEU A 309 5.43 0.31 -26.44
CA LEU A 309 4.88 1.59 -26.91
C LEU A 309 5.90 2.74 -26.81
#